data_01e63ea021155eb838593f9572cdac3d
#
_entry.id   01e63ea021155eb838593f9572cdac3d
#
_cell.length_a   1.000
_cell.length_b   1.000
_cell.length_c   1.000
_cell.angle_alpha   90.00
_cell.angle_beta   90.00
_cell.angle_gamma   90.00
#
_symmetry.space_group_name_H-M   'P 1'
#
loop_
_entity.id
_entity.type
_entity.pdbx_description
1 polymer ?
#
loop_
_entity_poly.entity_id
_entity_poly.type
_entity_poly.pdbx_seq_one_letter_code
_entity_poly.pdbx_strand_id
1 'polypeptide(L)'
;MDTKKLRQKILDLAIRGKLVPQDPNDEPASVLLERIKAEKERLIKEGKIKKSKKSAKTSDTPHYQNVPFEIPDNWVSVPVSELFYLNPKSEIADNIHIGFIPMACVDDGFSGNHYFEKRIWKEVKKGYCHFQNGDIGIAKISPCFENLKSTIFQGLPNNCGAGTTELVILRPINIYAKFYLYLFK
;
A
#
# COMPACT_ATOMS: atom_id res chain seq x y z
N MET A 1 6.56 14.83 31.03
CA MET A 1 5.77 13.69 30.52
C MET A 1 6.58 12.99 29.43
N ASP A 2 6.81 11.69 29.51
CA ASP A 2 7.59 10.94 28.51
C ASP A 2 6.71 10.69 27.26
N THR A 3 6.86 11.55 26.28
CA THR A 3 6.07 11.51 25.03
C THR A 3 6.33 10.24 24.21
N LYS A 4 7.53 9.64 24.32
CA LYS A 4 7.88 8.40 23.61
C LYS A 4 7.09 7.21 24.19
N LYS A 5 7.04 7.09 25.53
CA LYS A 5 6.24 6.04 26.18
C LYS A 5 4.75 6.21 25.93
N LEU A 6 4.26 7.45 25.93
CA LEU A 6 2.85 7.73 25.61
C LEU A 6 2.50 7.29 24.19
N ARG A 7 3.35 7.63 23.19
CA ARG A 7 3.15 7.21 21.81
C ARG A 7 3.12 5.67 21.70
N GLN A 8 4.08 4.98 22.31
CA GLN A 8 4.12 3.52 22.32
C GLN A 8 2.85 2.91 22.93
N LYS A 9 2.36 3.46 24.03
CA LYS A 9 1.13 2.98 24.66
C LYS A 9 -0.10 3.17 23.77
N ILE A 10 -0.22 4.32 23.10
CA ILE A 10 -1.31 4.59 22.15
C ILE A 10 -1.26 3.61 20.99
N LEU A 11 -0.09 3.37 20.39
CA LEU A 11 0.08 2.42 19.29
C LEU A 11 -0.23 0.98 19.71
N ASP A 12 0.22 0.54 20.89
CA ASP A 12 -0.10 -0.80 21.40
C ASP A 12 -1.60 -1.00 21.59
N LEU A 13 -2.30 -0.01 22.13
CA LEU A 13 -3.76 -0.04 22.26
C LEU A 13 -4.46 -0.05 20.90
N ALA A 14 -3.96 0.73 19.93
CA ALA A 14 -4.53 0.78 18.58
C ALA A 14 -4.39 -0.56 17.85
N ILE A 15 -3.19 -1.17 17.87
CA ILE A 15 -2.89 -2.45 17.21
C ILE A 15 -3.74 -3.60 17.78
N ARG A 16 -4.05 -3.54 19.09
CA ARG A 16 -4.89 -4.53 19.78
C ARG A 16 -6.39 -4.23 19.69
N GLY A 17 -6.80 -3.18 18.97
CA GLY A 17 -8.19 -2.76 18.89
C GLY A 17 -8.78 -2.25 20.24
N LYS A 18 -7.92 -1.83 21.18
CA LYS A 18 -8.31 -1.38 22.52
C LYS A 18 -8.27 0.14 22.70
N LEU A 19 -7.88 0.88 21.65
CA LEU A 19 -7.78 2.35 21.72
C LEU A 19 -9.16 3.01 21.70
N VAL A 20 -10.08 2.46 20.93
CA VAL A 20 -11.46 2.92 20.77
C VAL A 20 -12.39 1.75 21.06
N PRO A 21 -13.54 1.94 21.73
CA PRO A 21 -14.53 0.88 21.87
C PRO A 21 -14.97 0.35 20.50
N GLN A 22 -15.11 -0.96 20.38
CA GLN A 22 -15.65 -1.57 19.18
C GLN A 22 -17.16 -1.32 19.10
N ASP A 23 -17.67 -0.90 17.96
CA ASP A 23 -19.12 -0.76 17.74
C ASP A 23 -19.68 -2.11 17.25
N PRO A 24 -20.63 -2.74 17.96
CA PRO A 24 -21.23 -3.99 17.54
C PRO A 24 -22.07 -3.87 16.25
N ASN A 25 -22.40 -2.64 15.82
CA ASN A 25 -23.10 -2.38 14.57
C ASN A 25 -22.15 -2.19 13.37
N ASP A 26 -20.84 -2.11 13.62
CA ASP A 26 -19.85 -2.04 12.55
C ASP A 26 -19.86 -3.33 11.73
N GLU A 27 -19.71 -3.17 10.41
CA GLU A 27 -19.62 -4.32 9.51
C GLU A 27 -18.39 -5.17 9.85
N PRO A 28 -18.53 -6.49 10.04
CA PRO A 28 -17.37 -7.36 10.27
C PRO A 28 -16.35 -7.30 9.13
N ALA A 29 -15.07 -7.33 9.47
CA ALA A 29 -13.98 -7.29 8.48
C ALA A 29 -14.07 -8.45 7.46
N SER A 30 -14.65 -9.58 7.80
CA SER A 30 -14.89 -10.71 6.90
C SER A 30 -15.75 -10.32 5.69
N VAL A 31 -16.80 -9.51 5.89
CA VAL A 31 -17.69 -9.04 4.81
C VAL A 31 -16.92 -8.09 3.85
N LEU A 32 -16.10 -7.19 4.40
CA LEU A 32 -15.22 -6.35 3.58
C LEU A 32 -14.26 -7.20 2.74
N LEU A 33 -13.67 -8.24 3.34
CA LEU A 33 -12.75 -9.15 2.63
C LEU A 33 -13.43 -9.94 1.51
N GLU A 34 -14.67 -10.35 1.66
CA GLU A 34 -15.45 -11.00 0.59
C GLU A 34 -15.64 -10.03 -0.59
N ARG A 35 -15.96 -8.77 -0.33
CA ARG A 35 -16.08 -7.75 -1.39
C ARG A 35 -14.73 -7.48 -2.09
N ILE A 36 -13.64 -7.42 -1.33
CA ILE A 36 -12.29 -7.25 -1.90
C ILE A 36 -11.93 -8.45 -2.78
N LYS A 37 -12.22 -9.68 -2.33
CA LYS A 37 -12.03 -10.91 -3.11
C LYS A 37 -12.81 -10.88 -4.43
N ALA A 38 -14.09 -10.56 -4.36
CA ALA A 38 -14.94 -10.46 -5.56
C ALA A 38 -14.42 -9.43 -6.55
N GLU A 39 -14.02 -8.25 -6.07
CA GLU A 39 -13.43 -7.20 -6.91
C GLU A 39 -12.09 -7.64 -7.52
N LYS A 40 -11.23 -8.28 -6.75
CA LYS A 40 -9.96 -8.82 -7.23
C LYS A 40 -10.16 -9.87 -8.33
N GLU A 41 -11.12 -10.76 -8.16
CA GLU A 41 -11.47 -11.75 -9.19
C GLU A 41 -12.01 -11.09 -10.46
N ARG A 42 -12.84 -10.04 -10.32
CA ARG A 42 -13.34 -9.25 -11.44
C ARG A 42 -12.18 -8.60 -12.21
N LEU A 43 -11.25 -7.94 -11.51
CA LEU A 43 -10.09 -7.30 -12.12
C LEU A 43 -9.16 -8.32 -12.82
N ILE A 44 -9.04 -9.53 -12.29
CA ILE A 44 -8.30 -10.63 -12.94
C ILE A 44 -9.00 -11.08 -14.22
N LYS A 45 -10.32 -11.28 -14.19
CA LYS A 45 -11.12 -11.68 -15.37
C LYS A 45 -11.08 -10.61 -16.48
N GLU A 46 -11.07 -9.33 -16.09
CA GLU A 46 -10.93 -8.20 -17.03
C GLU A 46 -9.48 -8.00 -17.53
N GLY A 47 -8.52 -8.81 -17.07
CA GLY A 47 -7.10 -8.68 -17.44
C GLY A 47 -6.39 -7.45 -16.87
N LYS A 48 -7.02 -6.70 -15.96
CA LYS A 48 -6.45 -5.49 -15.35
C LYS A 48 -5.35 -5.79 -14.34
N ILE A 49 -5.42 -6.94 -13.67
CA ILE A 49 -4.39 -7.42 -12.76
C ILE A 49 -4.04 -8.88 -13.09
N LYS A 50 -2.77 -9.23 -12.92
CA LYS A 50 -2.32 -10.61 -13.12
C LYS A 50 -2.65 -11.45 -11.89
N LYS A 51 -3.11 -12.69 -12.10
CA LYS A 51 -3.28 -13.64 -11.01
C LYS A 51 -1.94 -13.82 -10.31
N SER A 52 -1.90 -13.62 -8.99
CA SER A 52 -0.70 -13.89 -8.19
C SER A 52 -0.27 -15.34 -8.42
N LYS A 53 0.98 -15.56 -8.81
CA LYS A 53 1.54 -16.92 -8.76
C LYS A 53 1.46 -17.34 -7.30
N LYS A 54 0.83 -18.48 -7.00
CA LYS A 54 0.93 -19.10 -5.67
C LYS A 54 2.41 -19.13 -5.34
N SER A 55 2.83 -18.45 -4.27
CA SER A 55 4.21 -18.60 -3.78
C SER A 55 4.43 -20.10 -3.61
N ALA A 56 5.54 -20.60 -4.15
CA ALA A 56 5.96 -21.98 -3.91
C ALA A 56 5.81 -22.22 -2.40
N LYS A 57 5.27 -23.38 -2.04
CA LYS A 57 5.09 -23.80 -0.64
C LYS A 57 6.45 -23.65 0.06
N THR A 58 6.71 -22.51 0.64
CA THR A 58 7.70 -22.37 1.68
C THR A 58 7.12 -23.06 2.90
N SER A 59 7.88 -23.96 3.50
CA SER A 59 7.50 -24.75 4.68
C SER A 59 7.25 -23.90 5.93
N ASP A 60 7.30 -22.58 5.82
CA ASP A 60 6.98 -21.67 6.88
C ASP A 60 5.47 -21.48 6.99
N THR A 61 4.92 -21.82 8.14
CA THR A 61 3.57 -21.47 8.56
C THR A 61 3.42 -19.96 8.36
N PRO A 62 2.39 -19.51 7.60
CA PRO A 62 2.25 -18.09 7.34
C PRO A 62 2.18 -17.31 8.64
N HIS A 63 3.14 -16.43 8.90
CA HIS A 63 3.24 -15.65 10.14
C HIS A 63 1.96 -14.85 10.45
N TYR A 64 1.13 -14.54 9.45
CA TYR A 64 -0.16 -13.85 9.62
C TYR A 64 -1.26 -14.73 10.22
N GLN A 65 -1.08 -16.06 10.30
CA GLN A 65 -2.03 -16.95 10.99
C GLN A 65 -1.82 -16.96 12.51
N ASN A 66 -0.70 -16.43 12.99
CA ASN A 66 -0.33 -16.44 14.39
C ASN A 66 0.02 -15.01 14.84
N VAL A 67 -1.00 -14.19 15.00
CA VAL A 67 -0.83 -12.85 15.57
C VAL A 67 -0.41 -13.03 17.03
N PRO A 68 0.70 -12.40 17.53
CA PRO A 68 1.24 -12.64 18.86
C PRO A 68 0.41 -11.98 19.98
N PHE A 69 -0.81 -11.56 19.70
CA PHE A 69 -1.75 -10.93 20.64
C PHE A 69 -3.20 -11.18 20.19
N GLU A 70 -4.13 -11.08 21.13
CA GLU A 70 -5.56 -11.15 20.85
C GLU A 70 -6.03 -9.92 20.09
N ILE A 71 -6.78 -10.13 19.04
CA ILE A 71 -7.48 -9.09 18.25
C ILE A 71 -8.98 -9.18 18.50
N PRO A 72 -9.76 -8.10 18.32
CA PRO A 72 -11.22 -8.13 18.44
C PRO A 72 -11.85 -9.15 17.50
N ASP A 73 -13.01 -9.73 17.89
CA ASP A 73 -13.70 -10.78 17.14
C ASP A 73 -14.18 -10.33 15.73
N ASN A 74 -14.41 -9.02 15.56
CA ASN A 74 -14.80 -8.43 14.28
C ASN A 74 -13.59 -8.06 13.39
N TRP A 75 -12.36 -8.27 13.85
CA TRP A 75 -11.13 -8.07 13.08
C TRP A 75 -10.66 -9.38 12.45
N VAL A 76 -9.94 -9.26 11.34
CA VAL A 76 -9.33 -10.41 10.64
C VAL A 76 -7.90 -10.08 10.25
N SER A 77 -6.97 -10.97 10.56
CA SER A 77 -5.59 -10.87 10.10
C SER A 77 -5.45 -11.39 8.68
N VAL A 78 -4.92 -10.59 7.77
CA VAL A 78 -4.74 -10.95 6.37
C VAL A 78 -3.40 -10.44 5.84
N PRO A 79 -2.80 -11.13 4.87
CA PRO A 79 -1.60 -10.61 4.20
C PRO A 79 -1.93 -9.37 3.36
N VAL A 80 -0.96 -8.45 3.27
CA VAL A 80 -1.09 -7.22 2.45
C VAL A 80 -1.50 -7.52 1.01
N SER A 81 -1.05 -8.65 0.46
CA SER A 81 -1.40 -9.09 -0.90
C SER A 81 -2.88 -9.41 -1.12
N GLU A 82 -3.67 -9.57 -0.06
CA GLU A 82 -5.13 -9.71 -0.20
C GLU A 82 -5.81 -8.36 -0.43
N LEU A 83 -5.28 -7.30 0.16
CA LEU A 83 -5.84 -5.95 0.12
C LEU A 83 -5.32 -5.11 -1.05
N PHE A 84 -4.13 -5.47 -1.56
CA PHE A 84 -3.43 -4.68 -2.57
C PHE A 84 -2.94 -5.52 -3.74
N TYR A 85 -2.91 -4.91 -4.93
CA TYR A 85 -2.12 -5.40 -6.04
C TYR A 85 -0.70 -4.82 -5.96
N LEU A 86 0.29 -5.69 -5.77
CA LEU A 86 1.67 -5.30 -5.48
C LEU A 86 2.47 -5.03 -6.74
N ASN A 87 3.23 -3.94 -6.75
CA ASN A 87 4.17 -3.55 -7.82
C ASN A 87 3.55 -3.67 -9.22
N PRO A 88 2.45 -2.96 -9.49
CA PRO A 88 1.75 -3.01 -10.77
C PRO A 88 2.70 -2.64 -11.92
N LYS A 89 2.37 -3.10 -13.13
CA LYS A 89 3.03 -2.66 -14.35
C LYS A 89 2.01 -1.95 -15.23
N SER A 90 2.45 -0.88 -15.87
CA SER A 90 1.65 -0.11 -16.82
C SER A 90 2.08 -0.43 -18.23
N GLU A 91 1.10 -0.52 -19.14
CA GLU A 91 1.30 -0.68 -20.57
C GLU A 91 0.56 0.47 -21.26
N ILE A 92 1.30 1.50 -21.64
CA ILE A 92 0.79 2.70 -22.31
C ILE A 92 1.67 3.04 -23.53
N ALA A 93 1.17 3.88 -24.42
CA ALA A 93 1.91 4.29 -25.61
C ALA A 93 3.19 5.07 -25.27
N ASP A 94 4.23 4.83 -26.04
CA ASP A 94 5.58 5.34 -25.78
C ASP A 94 5.70 6.87 -25.71
N ASN A 95 4.83 7.59 -26.40
CA ASN A 95 4.82 9.05 -26.50
C ASN A 95 4.02 9.76 -25.38
N ILE A 96 3.42 9.00 -24.47
CA ILE A 96 2.61 9.58 -23.39
C ILE A 96 3.51 10.23 -22.32
N HIS A 97 3.12 11.43 -21.89
CA HIS A 97 3.75 12.10 -20.77
C HIS A 97 3.25 11.55 -19.43
N ILE A 98 4.16 11.28 -18.53
CA ILE A 98 3.89 10.73 -17.19
C ILE A 98 4.59 11.57 -16.10
N GLY A 99 4.22 11.33 -14.83
CA GLY A 99 4.97 11.85 -13.68
C GLY A 99 6.12 10.93 -13.30
N PHE A 100 7.35 11.42 -13.35
CA PHE A 100 8.52 10.69 -12.86
C PHE A 100 8.87 11.14 -11.46
N ILE A 101 8.98 10.19 -10.51
CA ILE A 101 9.20 10.47 -9.08
C ILE A 101 10.45 9.74 -8.60
N PRO A 102 11.61 10.41 -8.56
CA PRO A 102 12.77 9.91 -7.83
C PRO A 102 12.53 9.98 -6.31
N MET A 103 13.33 9.25 -5.52
CA MET A 103 13.16 9.19 -4.06
C MET A 103 13.24 10.58 -3.38
N ALA A 104 14.04 11.48 -3.94
CA ALA A 104 14.17 12.85 -3.44
C ALA A 104 12.86 13.66 -3.53
N CYS A 105 11.95 13.26 -4.43
CA CYS A 105 10.66 13.92 -4.61
C CYS A 105 9.54 13.35 -3.72
N VAL A 106 9.85 12.44 -2.80
CA VAL A 106 8.93 11.96 -1.77
C VAL A 106 9.33 12.58 -0.44
N ASP A 107 8.41 13.29 0.21
CA ASP A 107 8.67 13.96 1.49
C ASP A 107 8.91 12.97 2.62
N ASP A 108 9.70 13.40 3.59
CA ASP A 108 9.92 12.70 4.85
C ASP A 108 8.71 12.86 5.80
N GLY A 109 8.60 11.95 6.76
CA GLY A 109 7.65 12.05 7.86
C GLY A 109 6.20 11.82 7.44
N PHE A 110 5.26 12.51 8.11
CA PHE A 110 3.83 12.27 7.98
C PHE A 110 3.12 13.13 6.93
N SER A 111 3.82 14.01 6.20
CA SER A 111 3.21 14.86 5.16
C SER A 111 2.50 14.04 4.08
N GLY A 112 3.18 12.99 3.61
CA GLY A 112 2.70 12.15 2.50
C GLY A 112 2.68 12.88 1.16
N ASN A 113 3.35 14.04 1.05
CA ASN A 113 3.43 14.80 -0.20
C ASN A 113 4.51 14.22 -1.13
N HIS A 114 4.37 14.55 -2.40
CA HIS A 114 5.36 14.23 -3.41
C HIS A 114 5.34 15.27 -4.52
N TYR A 115 6.43 15.32 -5.28
CA TYR A 115 6.58 16.11 -6.50
C TYR A 115 6.96 15.18 -7.64
N PHE A 116 6.78 15.62 -8.87
CA PHE A 116 7.17 14.83 -10.03
C PHE A 116 7.77 15.71 -11.13
N GLU A 117 8.65 15.11 -11.92
CA GLU A 117 9.13 15.65 -13.19
C GLU A 117 8.27 15.08 -14.33
N LYS A 118 7.93 15.89 -15.33
CA LYS A 118 7.27 15.36 -16.53
C LYS A 118 8.31 14.66 -17.42
N ARG A 119 8.05 13.41 -17.76
CA ARG A 119 8.87 12.61 -18.70
C ARG A 119 8.00 11.86 -19.69
N ILE A 120 8.60 11.44 -20.81
CA ILE A 120 7.96 10.60 -21.80
C ILE A 120 8.09 9.14 -21.36
N TRP A 121 6.99 8.38 -21.48
CA TRP A 121 6.95 6.98 -21.03
C TRP A 121 8.08 6.11 -21.60
N LYS A 122 8.41 6.27 -22.89
CA LYS A 122 9.51 5.55 -23.55
C LYS A 122 10.82 5.58 -22.76
N GLU A 123 11.11 6.67 -22.09
CA GLU A 123 12.39 6.87 -21.35
C GLU A 123 12.42 6.12 -20.03
N VAL A 124 11.26 5.87 -19.44
CA VAL A 124 11.15 5.37 -18.04
C VAL A 124 10.32 4.09 -17.90
N LYS A 125 9.90 3.49 -19.01
CA LYS A 125 9.12 2.24 -19.01
C LYS A 125 9.90 1.01 -18.54
N LYS A 126 11.23 1.07 -18.54
CA LYS A 126 12.12 -0.01 -18.09
C LYS A 126 13.04 0.49 -16.98
N GLY A 127 13.35 -0.38 -16.02
CA GLY A 127 14.26 -0.06 -14.92
C GLY A 127 13.63 0.71 -13.76
N TYR A 128 12.31 0.99 -13.81
CA TYR A 128 11.59 1.74 -12.79
C TYR A 128 10.35 1.01 -12.28
N CYS A 129 9.83 1.38 -11.11
CA CYS A 129 8.51 0.97 -10.68
C CYS A 129 7.45 1.82 -11.40
N HIS A 130 6.23 1.27 -11.54
CA HIS A 130 5.10 1.94 -12.18
C HIS A 130 3.96 2.12 -11.18
N PHE A 131 3.26 3.23 -11.27
CA PHE A 131 2.14 3.55 -10.41
C PHE A 131 1.14 4.48 -11.12
N GLN A 132 -0.02 4.65 -10.52
CA GLN A 132 -1.05 5.58 -10.96
C GLN A 132 -1.56 6.40 -9.77
N ASN A 133 -2.43 7.40 -10.03
CA ASN A 133 -3.11 8.12 -8.96
C ASN A 133 -3.89 7.16 -8.05
N GLY A 134 -3.77 7.34 -6.75
CA GLY A 134 -4.37 6.49 -5.73
C GLY A 134 -3.50 5.32 -5.26
N ASP A 135 -2.44 4.96 -5.98
CA ASP A 135 -1.46 3.97 -5.50
C ASP A 135 -0.66 4.54 -4.31
N ILE A 136 -0.27 3.67 -3.38
CA ILE A 136 0.62 4.01 -2.28
C ILE A 136 2.04 3.62 -2.66
N GLY A 137 3.00 4.54 -2.50
CA GLY A 137 4.43 4.26 -2.61
C GLY A 137 5.07 4.30 -1.23
N ILE A 138 5.82 3.24 -0.87
CA ILE A 138 6.53 3.13 0.40
C ILE A 138 8.00 2.84 0.13
N ALA A 139 8.90 3.65 0.69
CA ALA A 139 10.33 3.35 0.63
C ALA A 139 10.64 2.04 1.37
N LYS A 140 11.48 1.19 0.77
CA LYS A 140 11.86 -0.11 1.34
C LYS A 140 13.32 -0.20 1.79
N ILE A 141 14.09 0.88 1.64
CA ILE A 141 15.54 0.94 1.91
C ILE A 141 15.83 2.03 2.93
N SER A 142 16.60 1.73 3.97
CA SER A 142 17.13 2.71 4.92
C SER A 142 18.14 3.66 4.22
N PRO A 143 18.17 4.94 4.61
CA PRO A 143 17.40 5.56 5.69
C PRO A 143 15.99 6.04 5.27
N CYS A 144 15.61 5.94 4.00
CA CYS A 144 14.33 6.46 3.49
C CYS A 144 13.11 5.81 4.15
N PHE A 145 13.19 4.51 4.44
CA PHE A 145 12.13 3.81 5.19
C PHE A 145 12.00 4.35 6.62
N GLU A 146 13.11 4.53 7.32
CA GLU A 146 13.13 5.04 8.70
C GLU A 146 12.68 6.51 8.78
N ASN A 147 12.89 7.27 7.72
CA ASN A 147 12.41 8.64 7.56
C ASN A 147 10.95 8.71 7.13
N LEU A 148 10.24 7.58 7.06
CA LEU A 148 8.83 7.48 6.70
C LEU A 148 8.51 8.04 5.30
N LYS A 149 9.44 7.94 4.34
CA LYS A 149 9.19 8.33 2.95
C LYS A 149 8.13 7.42 2.33
N SER A 150 6.91 7.91 2.32
CA SER A 150 5.76 7.23 1.73
C SER A 150 4.68 8.23 1.34
N THR A 151 3.96 7.95 0.26
CA THR A 151 2.98 8.85 -0.33
C THR A 151 1.83 8.10 -0.98
N ILE A 152 0.68 8.77 -1.15
CA ILE A 152 -0.34 8.38 -2.12
C ILE A 152 -0.11 9.23 -3.36
N PHE A 153 0.13 8.61 -4.50
CA PHE A 153 0.37 9.34 -5.74
C PHE A 153 -0.88 10.06 -6.22
N GLN A 154 -0.73 11.34 -6.59
CA GLN A 154 -1.82 12.22 -7.01
C GLN A 154 -1.33 13.21 -8.08
N GLY A 155 -2.28 13.71 -8.87
CA GLY A 155 -1.98 14.75 -9.87
C GLY A 155 -1.09 14.32 -11.03
N LEU A 156 -0.87 13.01 -11.21
CA LEU A 156 -0.02 12.49 -12.27
C LEU A 156 -0.61 12.72 -13.65
N PRO A 157 0.19 13.22 -14.61
CA PRO A 157 -0.24 13.32 -16.00
C PRO A 157 -0.71 11.97 -16.54
N ASN A 158 -1.84 11.98 -17.25
CA ASN A 158 -2.44 10.78 -17.85
C ASN A 158 -2.65 9.63 -16.85
N ASN A 159 -2.83 9.97 -15.57
CA ASN A 159 -3.01 8.98 -14.49
C ASN A 159 -1.85 7.95 -14.42
N CYS A 160 -0.65 8.31 -14.82
CA CYS A 160 0.47 7.39 -14.90
C CYS A 160 1.75 8.00 -14.37
N GLY A 161 2.52 7.19 -13.66
CA GLY A 161 3.82 7.55 -13.13
C GLY A 161 4.82 6.39 -13.17
N ALA A 162 6.08 6.77 -13.10
CA ALA A 162 7.21 5.87 -12.89
C ALA A 162 8.17 6.47 -11.85
N GLY A 163 8.93 5.64 -11.17
CA GLY A 163 9.86 6.13 -10.14
C GLY A 163 10.89 5.10 -9.73
N THR A 164 11.66 5.46 -8.72
CA THR A 164 12.74 4.60 -8.22
C THR A 164 12.26 3.21 -7.83
N THR A 165 13.07 2.20 -8.12
CA THR A 165 12.82 0.81 -7.70
C THR A 165 12.97 0.57 -6.20
N GLU A 166 13.40 1.59 -5.45
CA GLU A 166 13.46 1.58 -3.99
C GLU A 166 12.08 1.72 -3.31
N LEU A 167 11.04 1.95 -4.11
CA LEU A 167 9.65 1.95 -3.65
C LEU A 167 8.99 0.57 -3.81
N VAL A 168 8.20 0.19 -2.83
CA VAL A 168 7.13 -0.81 -2.98
C VAL A 168 5.85 -0.07 -3.34
N ILE A 169 5.20 -0.50 -4.41
CA ILE A 169 3.94 0.09 -4.87
C ILE A 169 2.77 -0.80 -4.47
N LEU A 170 1.81 -0.22 -3.78
CA LEU A 170 0.61 -0.88 -3.29
C LEU A 170 -0.61 -0.24 -3.96
N ARG A 171 -1.27 -0.94 -4.87
CA ARG A 171 -2.53 -0.50 -5.48
C ARG A 171 -3.70 -1.01 -4.66
N PRO A 172 -4.47 -0.12 -4.01
CA PRO A 172 -5.60 -0.51 -3.17
C PRO A 172 -6.68 -1.22 -3.98
N ILE A 173 -7.28 -2.27 -3.43
CA ILE A 173 -8.41 -2.98 -4.02
C ILE A 173 -9.65 -2.68 -3.17
N ASN A 174 -10.42 -1.68 -3.58
CA ASN A 174 -11.67 -1.26 -2.91
C ASN A 174 -11.51 -0.97 -1.39
N ILE A 175 -10.40 -0.32 -1.02
CA ILE A 175 -10.09 0.08 0.35
C ILE A 175 -9.63 1.55 0.42
N TYR A 176 -9.72 2.15 1.60
CA TYR A 176 -9.34 3.55 1.81
C TYR A 176 -7.83 3.71 1.97
N ALA A 177 -7.15 4.08 0.89
CA ALA A 177 -5.68 4.17 0.81
C ALA A 177 -5.03 4.99 1.94
N LYS A 178 -5.65 6.10 2.36
CA LYS A 178 -5.08 7.01 3.37
C LYS A 178 -4.96 6.34 4.75
N PHE A 179 -5.91 5.48 5.13
CA PHE A 179 -5.81 4.70 6.36
C PHE A 179 -4.56 3.83 6.36
N TYR A 180 -4.35 3.10 5.26
CA TYR A 180 -3.19 2.21 5.12
C TYR A 180 -1.87 2.97 4.98
N LEU A 181 -1.85 4.15 4.35
CA LEU A 181 -0.66 4.98 4.34
C LEU A 181 -0.18 5.28 5.77
N TYR A 182 -1.08 5.67 6.67
CA TYR A 182 -0.74 5.94 8.06
C TYR A 182 -0.41 4.68 8.88
N LEU A 183 -1.02 3.55 8.56
CA LEU A 183 -0.69 2.27 9.19
C LEU A 183 0.74 1.82 8.86
N PHE A 184 1.25 2.14 7.67
CA PHE A 184 2.59 1.77 7.22
C PHE A 184 3.68 2.80 7.58
N LYS A 185 3.34 3.95 8.12
CA LYS A 185 4.25 4.96 8.67
C LYS A 185 4.56 4.70 10.14
#